data_c19a73927a34a07cf6728d1202cf21d7
#
_entry.id   c19a73927a34a07cf6728d1202cf21d7
#
_cell.length_a   1.000
_cell.length_b   1.000
_cell.length_c   1.000
_cell.angle_alpha   90.00
_cell.angle_beta   90.00
_cell.angle_gamma   90.00
#
_symmetry.space_group_name_H-M   'P 1'
#
loop_
_entity.id
_entity.type
_entity.pdbx_description
1 polymer ?
#
loop_
_entity_poly.entity_id
_entity_poly.type
_entity_poly.pdbx_seq_one_letter_code
_entity_poly.pdbx_strand_id
1 'polypeptide(L)'
;MGLTLSTEQIALLAAEHEEARTTAVPCDPVTRRFPDITLDDAYAIQAQWVRLQVANGAVIKGHKIGLTSRAMQMAMNIDEPDFGALLDHMFIPNGGSIAAADHLDPKIEVEFAFVLQDDLVPHALGRELTTEDVYAATSHVVPALELIDARSHRVHPDDGRTRTVRDTISDNAANSGIIVGDEHISVDEARNGDLRWAGAIAYRNGVVEETGL
;
A
#
# COMPACT_ATOMS: atom_id res chain seq x y z
N MET A 1 -17.63 7.61 10.92
CA MET A 1 -18.55 6.67 11.60
C MET A 1 -17.73 5.88 12.59
N GLY A 2 -18.29 5.39 13.71
CA GLY A 2 -17.50 4.58 14.65
C GLY A 2 -17.30 3.15 14.17
N LEU A 3 -16.43 2.39 14.88
CA LEU A 3 -16.18 0.99 14.59
C LEU A 3 -17.46 0.15 14.77
N THR A 4 -17.69 -0.78 13.86
CA THR A 4 -18.78 -1.78 13.93
C THR A 4 -18.29 -3.13 14.42
N LEU A 5 -16.97 -3.40 14.27
CA LEU A 5 -16.31 -4.61 14.75
C LEU A 5 -15.84 -4.48 16.20
N SER A 6 -15.87 -5.60 16.94
CA SER A 6 -15.26 -5.66 18.26
C SER A 6 -13.73 -5.74 18.18
N THR A 7 -13.06 -5.40 19.28
CA THR A 7 -11.58 -5.51 19.38
C THR A 7 -11.10 -6.93 19.09
N GLU A 8 -11.84 -7.95 19.55
CA GLU A 8 -11.52 -9.36 19.33
C GLU A 8 -11.66 -9.76 17.85
N GLN A 9 -12.69 -9.24 17.17
CA GLN A 9 -12.88 -9.46 15.72
C GLN A 9 -11.76 -8.82 14.92
N ILE A 10 -11.39 -7.57 15.24
CA ILE A 10 -10.27 -6.85 14.60
C ILE A 10 -8.97 -7.63 14.80
N ALA A 11 -8.69 -8.11 16.00
CA ALA A 11 -7.47 -8.87 16.29
C ALA A 11 -7.44 -10.22 15.53
N LEU A 12 -8.56 -10.92 15.44
CA LEU A 12 -8.69 -12.17 14.70
C LEU A 12 -8.40 -11.94 13.20
N LEU A 13 -9.04 -10.94 12.58
CA LEU A 13 -8.88 -10.63 11.17
C LEU A 13 -7.44 -10.22 10.82
N ALA A 14 -6.80 -9.44 11.69
CA ALA A 14 -5.40 -9.10 11.53
C ALA A 14 -4.47 -10.34 11.63
N ALA A 15 -4.77 -11.27 12.51
CA ALA A 15 -4.02 -12.52 12.64
C ALA A 15 -4.20 -13.43 11.40
N GLU A 16 -5.38 -13.47 10.80
CA GLU A 16 -5.64 -14.21 9.56
C GLU A 16 -4.86 -13.66 8.37
N HIS A 17 -4.75 -12.32 8.25
CA HIS A 17 -3.87 -11.72 7.24
C HIS A 17 -2.40 -12.08 7.47
N GLU A 18 -1.95 -12.14 8.72
CA GLU A 18 -0.59 -12.56 9.04
C GLU A 18 -0.35 -14.05 8.72
N GLU A 19 -1.31 -14.91 9.02
CA GLU A 19 -1.24 -16.32 8.66
C GLU A 19 -1.17 -16.50 7.14
N ALA A 20 -2.02 -15.81 6.38
CA ALA A 20 -2.01 -15.85 4.93
C ALA A 20 -0.65 -15.40 4.36
N ARG A 21 -0.06 -14.32 4.92
CA ARG A 21 1.26 -13.84 4.53
C ARG A 21 2.37 -14.86 4.77
N THR A 22 2.34 -15.55 5.92
CA THR A 22 3.42 -16.48 6.32
C THR A 22 3.30 -17.86 5.70
N THR A 23 2.09 -18.26 5.33
CA THR A 23 1.81 -19.59 4.76
C THR A 23 1.67 -19.58 3.24
N ALA A 24 1.59 -18.40 2.62
CA ALA A 24 1.20 -18.21 1.22
C ALA A 24 -0.12 -18.94 0.87
N VAL A 25 -1.06 -18.97 1.82
CA VAL A 25 -2.41 -19.51 1.63
C VAL A 25 -3.40 -18.38 1.81
N PRO A 26 -4.19 -17.99 0.79
CA PRO A 26 -5.07 -16.84 0.89
C PRO A 26 -6.20 -17.07 1.88
N CYS A 27 -6.51 -16.03 2.67
CA CYS A 27 -7.68 -15.99 3.54
C CYS A 27 -8.92 -15.49 2.80
N ASP A 28 -10.09 -15.61 3.45
CA ASP A 28 -11.32 -15.02 2.94
C ASP A 28 -11.29 -13.49 3.04
N PRO A 29 -11.86 -12.77 2.05
CA PRO A 29 -12.11 -11.34 2.19
C PRO A 29 -12.94 -11.03 3.44
N VAL A 30 -12.58 -9.97 4.16
CA VAL A 30 -13.26 -9.58 5.40
C VAL A 30 -14.74 -9.31 5.16
N THR A 31 -15.07 -8.67 4.02
CA THR A 31 -16.46 -8.34 3.65
C THR A 31 -17.32 -9.56 3.37
N ARG A 32 -16.75 -10.75 3.19
CA ARG A 32 -17.52 -12.00 3.06
C ARG A 32 -18.20 -12.38 4.35
N ARG A 33 -17.53 -12.18 5.50
CA ARG A 33 -18.06 -12.45 6.85
C ARG A 33 -18.76 -11.24 7.45
N PHE A 34 -18.27 -10.07 7.14
CA PHE A 34 -18.74 -8.80 7.69
C PHE A 34 -19.05 -7.81 6.54
N PRO A 35 -20.16 -7.99 5.80
CA PRO A 35 -20.44 -7.22 4.59
C PRO A 35 -20.62 -5.71 4.83
N ASP A 36 -20.98 -5.33 6.05
CA ASP A 36 -21.29 -3.95 6.43
C ASP A 36 -20.15 -3.23 7.16
N ILE A 37 -18.91 -3.78 7.13
CA ILE A 37 -17.76 -3.08 7.74
C ILE A 37 -17.58 -1.70 7.11
N THR A 38 -17.13 -0.76 7.93
CA THR A 38 -16.81 0.60 7.53
C THR A 38 -15.35 0.72 7.06
N LEU A 39 -14.97 1.86 6.49
CA LEU A 39 -13.56 2.18 6.26
C LEU A 39 -12.78 2.26 7.57
N ASP A 40 -13.40 2.81 8.63
CA ASP A 40 -12.79 2.86 9.97
C ASP A 40 -12.44 1.45 10.50
N ASP A 41 -13.34 0.47 10.29
CA ASP A 41 -13.06 -0.94 10.64
C ASP A 41 -11.89 -1.51 9.83
N ALA A 42 -11.86 -1.26 8.52
CA ALA A 42 -10.79 -1.73 7.65
C ALA A 42 -9.43 -1.18 8.08
N TYR A 43 -9.34 0.13 8.35
CA TYR A 43 -8.12 0.75 8.90
C TYR A 43 -7.79 0.27 10.31
N ALA A 44 -8.78 -0.07 11.13
CA ALA A 44 -8.52 -0.64 12.46
C ALA A 44 -7.89 -2.04 12.38
N ILE A 45 -8.32 -2.87 11.41
CA ILE A 45 -7.72 -4.19 11.13
C ILE A 45 -6.28 -4.00 10.64
N GLN A 46 -6.05 -3.11 9.66
CA GLN A 46 -4.72 -2.76 9.16
C GLN A 46 -3.80 -2.30 10.31
N ALA A 47 -4.25 -1.35 11.11
CA ALA A 47 -3.48 -0.83 12.23
C ALA A 47 -3.16 -1.92 13.28
N GLN A 48 -4.07 -2.89 13.48
CA GLN A 48 -3.83 -4.03 14.36
C GLN A 48 -2.79 -4.98 13.78
N TRP A 49 -2.82 -5.24 12.46
CA TRP A 49 -1.80 -6.04 11.79
C TRP A 49 -0.42 -5.36 11.88
N VAL A 50 -0.34 -4.04 11.62
CA VAL A 50 0.91 -3.27 11.75
C VAL A 50 1.44 -3.34 13.20
N ARG A 51 0.57 -3.19 14.22
CA ARG A 51 0.97 -3.35 15.62
C ARG A 51 1.53 -4.75 15.91
N LEU A 52 0.94 -5.78 15.33
CA LEU A 52 1.45 -7.16 15.45
C LEU A 52 2.86 -7.28 14.86
N GLN A 53 3.11 -6.71 13.68
CA GLN A 53 4.43 -6.70 13.06
C GLN A 53 5.46 -5.96 13.92
N VAL A 54 5.12 -4.77 14.40
CA VAL A 54 6.00 -3.97 15.27
C VAL A 54 6.28 -4.69 16.59
N ALA A 55 5.30 -5.35 17.19
CA ALA A 55 5.50 -6.17 18.39
C ALA A 55 6.46 -7.34 18.14
N ASN A 56 6.54 -7.86 16.92
CA ASN A 56 7.47 -8.89 16.49
C ASN A 56 8.84 -8.33 16.02
N GLY A 57 9.08 -7.03 16.17
CA GLY A 57 10.36 -6.38 15.91
C GLY A 57 10.48 -5.63 14.59
N ALA A 58 9.43 -5.59 13.77
CA ALA A 58 9.44 -4.80 12.53
C ALA A 58 9.45 -3.29 12.83
N VAL A 59 10.03 -2.51 11.93
CA VAL A 59 10.12 -1.05 12.02
C VAL A 59 9.37 -0.41 10.86
N ILE A 60 8.47 0.52 11.16
CA ILE A 60 7.80 1.33 10.12
C ILE A 60 8.85 2.27 9.50
N LYS A 61 9.04 2.17 8.19
CA LYS A 61 9.99 2.98 7.40
C LYS A 61 9.33 4.04 6.55
N GLY A 62 8.03 3.93 6.33
CA GLY A 62 7.29 4.86 5.50
C GLY A 62 5.86 4.39 5.26
N HIS A 63 5.23 4.98 4.26
CA HIS A 63 3.86 4.66 3.87
C HIS A 63 3.76 4.64 2.34
N LYS A 64 2.90 3.77 1.81
CA LYS A 64 2.42 3.81 0.43
C LYS A 64 1.06 4.49 0.39
N ILE A 65 0.75 5.13 -0.72
CA ILE A 65 -0.55 5.75 -0.98
C ILE A 65 -1.08 5.17 -2.28
N GLY A 66 -2.23 4.53 -2.21
CA GLY A 66 -2.91 3.97 -3.38
C GLY A 66 -4.14 4.76 -3.78
N LEU A 67 -4.76 4.41 -4.90
CA LEU A 67 -5.96 5.03 -5.44
C LEU A 67 -5.83 6.55 -5.60
N THR A 68 -4.66 7.02 -6.07
CA THR A 68 -4.34 8.44 -6.20
C THR A 68 -5.08 9.12 -7.35
N SER A 69 -5.55 8.35 -8.36
CA SER A 69 -6.31 8.91 -9.47
C SER A 69 -7.81 8.93 -9.20
N ARG A 70 -8.50 10.01 -9.63
CA ARG A 70 -9.95 10.11 -9.53
C ARG A 70 -10.68 8.97 -10.24
N ALA A 71 -10.14 8.48 -11.36
CA ALA A 71 -10.74 7.37 -12.11
C ALA A 71 -10.76 6.09 -11.27
N MET A 72 -9.65 5.78 -10.58
CA MET A 72 -9.57 4.62 -9.70
C MET A 72 -10.45 4.77 -8.46
N GLN A 73 -10.48 5.96 -7.85
CA GLN A 73 -11.39 6.25 -6.73
C GLN A 73 -12.84 6.00 -7.10
N MET A 74 -13.27 6.51 -8.26
CA MET A 74 -14.63 6.27 -8.76
C MET A 74 -14.91 4.79 -9.03
N ALA A 75 -13.96 4.06 -9.63
CA ALA A 75 -14.10 2.63 -9.90
C ALA A 75 -14.22 1.80 -8.63
N MET A 76 -13.53 2.21 -7.55
CA MET A 76 -13.54 1.54 -6.25
C MET A 76 -14.59 2.08 -5.28
N ASN A 77 -15.40 3.08 -5.73
CA ASN A 77 -16.43 3.74 -4.94
C ASN A 77 -15.90 4.31 -3.60
N ILE A 78 -14.79 5.04 -3.71
CA ILE A 78 -14.15 5.77 -2.61
C ILE A 78 -13.89 7.21 -3.09
N ASP A 79 -13.80 8.18 -2.21
CA ASP A 79 -13.61 9.60 -2.51
C ASP A 79 -12.26 10.16 -2.05
N GLU A 80 -11.42 9.30 -1.47
CA GLU A 80 -10.09 9.62 -1.00
C GLU A 80 -9.09 8.51 -1.37
N PRO A 81 -7.78 8.78 -1.42
CA PRO A 81 -6.75 7.76 -1.54
C PRO A 81 -6.76 6.80 -0.34
N ASP A 82 -6.28 5.56 -0.54
CA ASP A 82 -5.96 4.67 0.55
C ASP A 82 -4.46 4.73 0.92
N PHE A 83 -4.09 4.13 2.04
CA PHE A 83 -2.69 4.05 2.45
C PHE A 83 -2.38 2.73 3.17
N GLY A 84 -1.09 2.37 3.15
CA GLY A 84 -0.54 1.23 3.89
C GLY A 84 0.81 1.56 4.50
N ALA A 85 1.22 0.81 5.52
CA ALA A 85 2.52 0.96 6.15
C ALA A 85 3.60 0.18 5.37
N LEU A 86 4.76 0.79 5.19
CA LEU A 86 5.97 0.15 4.69
C LEU A 86 6.86 -0.25 5.88
N LEU A 87 7.02 -1.55 6.07
CA LEU A 87 7.87 -2.10 7.12
C LEU A 87 9.28 -2.37 6.59
N ASP A 88 10.28 -2.37 7.44
CA ASP A 88 11.69 -2.51 7.09
C ASP A 88 12.00 -3.78 6.25
N HIS A 89 11.36 -4.90 6.57
CA HIS A 89 11.52 -6.15 5.83
C HIS A 89 10.87 -6.16 4.43
N MET A 90 10.05 -5.16 4.10
CA MET A 90 9.42 -5.00 2.78
C MET A 90 10.34 -4.31 1.76
N PHE A 91 11.47 -3.76 2.20
CA PHE A 91 12.41 -3.08 1.31
C PHE A 91 13.29 -4.11 0.60
N ILE A 92 13.01 -4.30 -0.68
CA ILE A 92 13.74 -5.23 -1.56
C ILE A 92 14.89 -4.44 -2.21
N PRO A 93 16.14 -4.93 -2.19
CA PRO A 93 17.24 -4.26 -2.85
C PRO A 93 17.00 -4.06 -4.35
N ASN A 94 17.39 -2.91 -4.92
CA ASN A 94 17.36 -2.69 -6.36
C ASN A 94 18.20 -3.75 -7.09
N GLY A 95 17.67 -4.35 -8.15
CA GLY A 95 18.27 -5.50 -8.82
C GLY A 95 18.17 -6.81 -8.05
N GLY A 96 17.47 -6.83 -6.90
CA GLY A 96 17.22 -8.03 -6.11
C GLY A 96 16.26 -9.01 -6.78
N SER A 97 16.03 -10.14 -6.13
CA SER A 97 15.11 -11.17 -6.59
C SER A 97 14.18 -11.57 -5.46
N ILE A 98 12.94 -11.89 -5.80
CA ILE A 98 11.95 -12.46 -4.90
C ILE A 98 11.56 -13.85 -5.39
N ALA A 99 11.24 -14.75 -4.47
CA ALA A 99 10.75 -16.07 -4.82
C ALA A 99 9.22 -16.00 -5.04
N ALA A 100 8.76 -16.29 -6.26
CA ALA A 100 7.32 -16.26 -6.57
C ALA A 100 6.50 -17.21 -5.68
N ALA A 101 7.13 -18.27 -5.15
CA ALA A 101 6.48 -19.22 -4.24
C ALA A 101 6.16 -18.65 -2.85
N ASP A 102 6.76 -17.52 -2.48
CA ASP A 102 6.51 -16.83 -1.20
C ASP A 102 5.35 -15.83 -1.30
N HIS A 103 4.71 -15.75 -2.47
CA HIS A 103 3.67 -14.79 -2.78
C HIS A 103 2.40 -15.49 -3.29
N LEU A 104 1.26 -14.81 -3.16
CA LEU A 104 -0.06 -15.32 -3.53
C LEU A 104 -0.45 -14.98 -5.00
N ASP A 105 -0.48 -13.69 -5.32
CA ASP A 105 -0.79 -13.16 -6.67
C ASP A 105 -0.04 -11.83 -6.87
N PRO A 106 1.32 -11.87 -6.90
CA PRO A 106 2.13 -10.66 -6.90
C PRO A 106 1.98 -9.87 -8.19
N LYS A 107 1.90 -8.55 -8.07
CA LYS A 107 1.92 -7.59 -9.17
C LYS A 107 2.85 -6.44 -8.85
N ILE A 108 3.31 -5.76 -9.89
CA ILE A 108 4.22 -4.62 -9.77
C ILE A 108 3.48 -3.37 -10.23
N GLU A 109 3.56 -2.32 -9.43
CA GLU A 109 3.10 -0.98 -9.75
C GLU A 109 4.30 -0.03 -9.81
N VAL A 110 4.26 0.91 -10.76
CA VAL A 110 5.31 1.92 -10.92
C VAL A 110 4.90 3.16 -10.14
N GLU A 111 5.82 3.64 -9.29
CA GLU A 111 5.54 4.69 -8.33
C GLU A 111 6.67 5.74 -8.25
N PHE A 112 6.38 6.84 -7.58
CA PHE A 112 7.37 7.74 -7.05
C PHE A 112 7.46 7.62 -5.53
N ALA A 113 8.68 7.54 -5.01
CA ALA A 113 8.92 7.63 -3.59
C ALA A 113 9.53 8.99 -3.23
N PHE A 114 8.87 9.70 -2.32
CA PHE A 114 9.36 10.93 -1.72
C PHE A 114 10.16 10.56 -0.47
N VAL A 115 11.48 10.73 -0.54
CA VAL A 115 12.37 10.44 0.59
C VAL A 115 12.40 11.65 1.51
N LEU A 116 11.83 11.48 2.71
CA LEU A 116 11.72 12.57 3.67
C LEU A 116 13.03 12.76 4.44
N GLN A 117 13.40 14.03 4.68
CA GLN A 117 14.49 14.44 5.57
C GLN A 117 13.96 14.89 6.94
N ASP A 118 12.69 15.27 7.01
CA ASP A 118 12.01 15.72 8.23
C ASP A 118 10.68 15.00 8.41
N ASP A 119 10.26 14.86 9.66
CA ASP A 119 8.97 14.28 10.01
C ASP A 119 7.80 15.19 9.61
N LEU A 120 6.77 14.61 9.02
CA LEU A 120 5.50 15.27 8.73
C LEU A 120 4.54 15.06 9.91
N VAL A 121 4.47 16.03 10.82
CA VAL A 121 3.66 15.94 12.05
C VAL A 121 2.58 17.03 12.06
N PRO A 122 1.33 16.75 11.64
CA PRO A 122 0.25 17.74 11.57
C PRO A 122 0.00 18.48 12.88
N HIS A 123 0.06 17.78 14.01
CA HIS A 123 -0.17 18.36 15.32
C HIS A 123 0.89 19.40 15.74
N ALA A 124 2.13 19.27 15.24
CA ALA A 124 3.18 20.25 15.52
C ALA A 124 2.93 21.59 14.84
N LEU A 125 2.21 21.59 13.72
CA LEU A 125 1.87 22.80 12.96
C LEU A 125 0.55 23.44 13.40
N GLY A 126 -0.30 22.73 14.15
CA GLY A 126 -1.63 23.18 14.55
C GLY A 126 -2.60 23.41 13.37
N ARG A 127 -2.30 22.85 12.21
CA ARG A 127 -3.10 22.88 10.97
C ARG A 127 -2.90 21.62 10.14
N GLU A 128 -3.73 21.43 9.16
CA GLU A 128 -3.53 20.37 8.15
C GLU A 128 -2.25 20.62 7.33
N LEU A 129 -1.64 19.51 6.89
CA LEU A 129 -0.50 19.55 5.98
C LEU A 129 -0.93 20.00 4.58
N THR A 130 -0.04 20.73 3.93
CA THR A 130 -0.20 21.15 2.54
C THR A 130 0.84 20.44 1.65
N THR A 131 0.65 20.51 0.34
CA THR A 131 1.65 20.05 -0.63
C THR A 131 3.02 20.70 -0.42
N GLU A 132 3.04 21.97 -0.02
CA GLU A 132 4.29 22.69 0.28
C GLU A 132 5.01 22.12 1.51
N ASP A 133 4.27 21.67 2.51
CA ASP A 133 4.88 21.02 3.69
C ASP A 133 5.53 19.69 3.31
N VAL A 134 4.89 18.93 2.41
CA VAL A 134 5.45 17.68 1.88
C VAL A 134 6.73 17.97 1.11
N TYR A 135 6.73 18.93 0.18
CA TYR A 135 7.94 19.31 -0.54
C TYR A 135 9.06 19.80 0.39
N ALA A 136 8.72 20.62 1.39
CA ALA A 136 9.70 21.14 2.35
C ALA A 136 10.34 20.02 3.19
N ALA A 137 9.58 18.99 3.55
CA ALA A 137 10.06 17.84 4.30
C ALA A 137 10.78 16.80 3.41
N THR A 138 10.70 16.91 2.07
CA THR A 138 11.32 15.97 1.14
C THR A 138 12.77 16.32 0.87
N SER A 139 13.66 15.35 0.96
CA SER A 139 15.06 15.46 0.54
C SER A 139 15.20 15.34 -0.98
N HIS A 140 14.61 14.30 -1.56
CA HIS A 140 14.66 14.01 -2.99
C HIS A 140 13.53 13.04 -3.37
N VAL A 141 13.30 12.88 -4.67
CA VAL A 141 12.29 11.95 -5.22
C VAL A 141 13.01 10.88 -6.06
N VAL A 142 12.58 9.63 -5.92
CA VAL A 142 13.15 8.50 -6.65
C VAL A 142 12.04 7.70 -7.34
N PRO A 143 12.32 7.04 -8.47
CA PRO A 143 11.41 6.03 -8.99
C PRO A 143 11.36 4.85 -8.02
N ALA A 144 10.19 4.24 -7.90
CA ALA A 144 10.01 3.06 -7.09
C ALA A 144 9.13 2.03 -7.79
N LEU A 145 9.25 0.77 -7.40
CA LEU A 145 8.31 -0.27 -7.77
C LEU A 145 7.65 -0.79 -6.50
N GLU A 146 6.33 -0.72 -6.44
CA GLU A 146 5.58 -1.40 -5.39
C GLU A 146 5.27 -2.82 -5.81
N LEU A 147 5.54 -3.78 -4.91
CA LEU A 147 5.06 -5.14 -5.02
C LEU A 147 3.77 -5.24 -4.22
N ILE A 148 2.66 -5.38 -4.92
CA ILE A 148 1.37 -5.69 -4.29
C ILE A 148 1.11 -7.18 -4.32
N ASP A 149 0.68 -7.73 -3.18
CA ASP A 149 0.33 -9.13 -3.03
C ASP A 149 -0.75 -9.28 -1.95
N ALA A 150 -1.99 -9.40 -2.39
CA ALA A 150 -3.12 -9.48 -1.48
C ALA A 150 -3.18 -10.81 -0.74
N ARG A 151 -3.34 -10.73 0.57
CA ARG A 151 -3.45 -11.90 1.45
C ARG A 151 -4.83 -12.55 1.40
N SER A 152 -5.85 -11.83 0.96
CA SER A 152 -7.18 -12.38 0.71
C SER A 152 -7.43 -12.67 -0.77
N HIS A 153 -8.30 -13.61 -1.06
CA HIS A 153 -8.70 -13.93 -2.43
C HIS A 153 -9.16 -12.68 -3.19
N ARG A 154 -8.58 -12.42 -4.36
CA ARG A 154 -9.03 -11.34 -5.25
C ARG A 154 -10.43 -11.62 -5.79
N VAL A 155 -10.65 -12.87 -6.23
CA VAL A 155 -11.95 -13.42 -6.62
C VAL A 155 -12.12 -14.70 -5.80
N HIS A 156 -13.19 -14.77 -5.02
CA HIS A 156 -13.42 -15.92 -4.16
C HIS A 156 -13.80 -17.16 -4.99
N PRO A 157 -13.14 -18.31 -4.77
CA PRO A 157 -13.32 -19.50 -5.62
C PRO A 157 -14.74 -20.10 -5.57
N ASP A 158 -15.45 -19.97 -4.44
CA ASP A 158 -16.76 -20.62 -4.29
C ASP A 158 -17.91 -19.83 -4.92
N ASP A 159 -17.87 -18.50 -4.88
CA ASP A 159 -19.01 -17.65 -5.26
C ASP A 159 -18.68 -16.58 -6.30
N GLY A 160 -17.41 -16.46 -6.71
CA GLY A 160 -16.96 -15.52 -7.73
C GLY A 160 -16.98 -14.05 -7.27
N ARG A 161 -17.22 -13.76 -5.99
CA ARG A 161 -17.17 -12.38 -5.49
C ARG A 161 -15.78 -11.81 -5.52
N THR A 162 -15.69 -10.60 -6.03
CA THR A 162 -14.47 -9.81 -6.01
C THR A 162 -14.33 -9.11 -4.65
N ARG A 163 -13.11 -9.06 -4.12
CA ARG A 163 -12.82 -8.25 -2.93
C ARG A 163 -13.13 -6.78 -3.18
N THR A 164 -13.47 -6.07 -2.13
CA THR A 164 -13.78 -4.63 -2.14
C THR A 164 -12.58 -3.80 -1.68
N VAL A 165 -12.67 -2.47 -1.79
CA VAL A 165 -11.66 -1.56 -1.24
C VAL A 165 -11.46 -1.75 0.26
N ARG A 166 -12.53 -2.10 1.02
CA ARG A 166 -12.42 -2.36 2.47
C ARG A 166 -11.57 -3.59 2.78
N ASP A 167 -11.66 -4.63 1.93
CA ASP A 167 -10.80 -5.80 2.03
C ASP A 167 -9.34 -5.45 1.72
N THR A 168 -9.12 -4.60 0.71
CA THR A 168 -7.78 -4.13 0.33
C THR A 168 -7.15 -3.29 1.44
N ILE A 169 -7.89 -2.33 2.01
CA ILE A 169 -7.41 -1.49 3.12
C ILE A 169 -7.10 -2.34 4.36
N SER A 170 -7.98 -3.28 4.74
CA SER A 170 -7.77 -4.15 5.90
C SER A 170 -6.49 -5.00 5.77
N ASP A 171 -6.07 -5.25 4.53
CA ASP A 171 -4.90 -6.01 4.13
C ASP A 171 -3.69 -5.10 3.80
N ASN A 172 -3.48 -4.06 4.61
CA ASN A 172 -2.41 -3.07 4.44
C ASN A 172 -2.34 -2.48 3.01
N ALA A 173 -3.51 -2.17 2.43
CA ALA A 173 -3.67 -1.71 1.04
C ALA A 173 -2.98 -2.64 0.02
N ALA A 174 -3.00 -3.95 0.28
CA ALA A 174 -2.35 -5.02 -0.47
C ALA A 174 -0.82 -4.88 -0.63
N ASN A 175 -0.17 -4.00 0.12
CA ASN A 175 1.29 -3.84 0.06
C ASN A 175 2.01 -5.10 0.54
N SER A 176 3.05 -5.49 -0.19
CA SER A 176 3.93 -6.63 0.13
C SER A 176 5.42 -6.26 0.07
N GLY A 177 5.78 -5.28 -0.75
CA GLY A 177 7.17 -4.86 -0.85
C GLY A 177 7.36 -3.57 -1.65
N ILE A 178 8.56 -3.03 -1.56
CA ILE A 178 8.98 -1.86 -2.32
C ILE A 178 10.43 -2.01 -2.78
N ILE A 179 10.70 -1.66 -4.03
CA ILE A 179 12.03 -1.51 -4.60
C ILE A 179 12.24 -0.04 -4.89
N VAL A 180 13.23 0.57 -4.27
CA VAL A 180 13.60 1.97 -4.48
C VAL A 180 14.71 2.04 -5.52
N GLY A 181 14.55 2.85 -6.56
CA GLY A 181 15.55 3.05 -7.61
C GLY A 181 16.76 3.85 -7.10
N ASP A 182 17.87 3.73 -7.83
CA ASP A 182 19.13 4.43 -7.49
C ASP A 182 19.18 5.86 -8.06
N GLU A 183 18.42 6.12 -9.12
CA GLU A 183 18.32 7.46 -9.73
C GLU A 183 17.41 8.34 -8.88
N HIS A 184 17.76 9.60 -8.75
CA HIS A 184 16.95 10.57 -8.02
C HIS A 184 16.91 11.92 -8.70
N ILE A 185 15.83 12.65 -8.44
CA ILE A 185 15.70 14.06 -8.82
C ILE A 185 15.56 14.92 -7.56
N SER A 186 16.01 16.16 -7.65
CA SER A 186 15.82 17.13 -6.58
C SER A 186 14.34 17.49 -6.41
N VAL A 187 13.98 18.03 -5.24
CA VAL A 187 12.64 18.54 -4.99
C VAL A 187 12.25 19.63 -5.99
N ASP A 188 13.20 20.50 -6.39
CA ASP A 188 12.94 21.55 -7.36
C ASP A 188 12.65 20.98 -8.75
N GLU A 189 13.38 19.96 -9.18
CA GLU A 189 13.09 19.25 -10.44
C GLU A 189 11.72 18.56 -10.40
N ALA A 190 11.39 17.87 -9.31
CA ALA A 190 10.09 17.23 -9.13
C ALA A 190 8.93 18.23 -9.15
N ARG A 191 9.11 19.40 -8.50
CA ARG A 191 8.14 20.50 -8.47
C ARG A 191 7.93 21.14 -9.82
N ASN A 192 9.01 21.38 -10.58
CA ASN A 192 8.98 22.03 -11.88
C ASN A 192 8.62 21.07 -13.02
N GLY A 193 8.95 19.79 -12.90
CA GLY A 193 8.78 18.76 -13.93
C GLY A 193 7.36 18.24 -14.09
N ASP A 194 6.43 18.59 -13.19
CA ASP A 194 5.06 18.07 -13.16
C ASP A 194 5.00 16.53 -13.29
N LEU A 195 5.26 15.84 -12.21
CA LEU A 195 5.32 14.37 -12.14
C LEU A 195 4.07 13.65 -12.67
N ARG A 196 2.95 14.36 -12.81
CA ARG A 196 1.72 13.82 -13.42
C ARG A 196 1.89 13.39 -14.88
N TRP A 197 2.93 13.88 -15.55
CA TRP A 197 3.25 13.56 -16.95
C TRP A 197 4.42 12.58 -17.08
N ALA A 198 4.92 12.05 -15.98
CA ALA A 198 5.95 11.02 -16.03
C ALA A 198 5.34 9.70 -16.49
N GLY A 199 5.92 9.13 -17.53
CA GLY A 199 5.47 7.86 -18.09
C GLY A 199 6.40 6.71 -17.72
N ALA A 200 5.85 5.50 -17.73
CA ALA A 200 6.58 4.27 -17.53
C ALA A 200 6.33 3.27 -18.66
N ILE A 201 7.36 2.48 -18.99
CA ILE A 201 7.26 1.37 -19.93
C ILE A 201 7.78 0.12 -19.23
N ALA A 202 6.93 -0.88 -19.07
CA ALA A 202 7.30 -2.17 -18.53
C ALA A 202 7.74 -3.12 -19.63
N TYR A 203 8.91 -3.74 -19.45
CA TYR A 203 9.41 -4.77 -20.34
C TYR A 203 9.49 -6.11 -19.62
N ARG A 204 9.09 -7.18 -20.32
CA ARG A 204 9.32 -8.55 -19.90
C ARG A 204 10.04 -9.32 -21.01
N ASN A 205 11.22 -9.84 -20.69
CA ASN A 205 12.09 -10.56 -21.64
C ASN A 205 12.38 -9.76 -22.93
N GLY A 206 12.55 -8.44 -22.82
CA GLY A 206 12.84 -7.54 -23.93
C GLY A 206 11.63 -7.13 -24.79
N VAL A 207 10.43 -7.56 -24.42
CA VAL A 207 9.17 -7.17 -25.08
C VAL A 207 8.43 -6.19 -24.17
N VAL A 208 7.86 -5.12 -24.75
CA VAL A 208 6.98 -4.20 -24.04
C VAL A 208 5.75 -4.97 -23.57
N GLU A 209 5.52 -4.99 -22.27
CA GLU A 209 4.37 -5.65 -21.64
C GLU A 209 3.24 -4.65 -21.39
N GLU A 210 3.60 -3.47 -20.87
CA GLU A 210 2.62 -2.44 -20.53
C GLU A 210 3.26 -1.05 -20.59
N THR A 211 2.43 -0.02 -20.77
CA THR A 211 2.83 1.39 -20.72
C THR A 211 1.77 2.19 -19.99
N GLY A 212 2.19 3.22 -19.22
CA GLY A 212 1.30 4.10 -18.49
C GLY A 212 1.89 5.49 -18.27
N LEU A 213 1.01 6.46 -17.97
CA LEU A 213 1.31 7.80 -17.47
C LEU A 213 0.86 7.90 -16.04
#